data_4267d592b849af69c033ef4963a3e39e
#
_entry.id   4267d592b849af69c033ef4963a3e39e
#
_cell.length_a   1.000
_cell.length_b   1.000
_cell.length_c   1.000
_cell.angle_alpha   90.00
_cell.angle_beta   90.00
_cell.angle_gamma   90.00
#
_symmetry.space_group_name_H-M   'P 1'
#
loop_
_entity.id
_entity.type
_entity.pdbx_description
1 polymer ?
#
loop_
_entity_poly.entity_id
_entity_poly.type
_entity_poly.pdbx_seq_one_letter_code
_entity_poly.pdbx_strand_id
1 'polypeptide(L)'
;MKRILAFTALLVITFSSLTKAQLTMHKMVHAGYVYQNQSFGEIGGRLLFLSNDDMIYRLGASALMGVNNKEFAIMPKVQGDILLNFERNVDLYHSYYFLAGAEVTTKYVAPKIGASLFGIIDLTAGYGFSLDKKGINGKELKGLNLNFTLNLPRVMLNDLLK
;
A
#
# COMPACT_ATOMS: atom_id res chain seq x y z
N MET A 1 -13.83 20.48 24.90
CA MET A 1 -12.48 21.05 24.83
C MET A 1 -11.41 20.14 25.46
N LYS A 2 -11.49 19.70 26.72
CA LYS A 2 -10.44 18.85 27.36
C LYS A 2 -10.12 17.55 26.62
N ARG A 3 -11.11 16.87 26.03
CA ARG A 3 -10.91 15.61 25.27
C ARG A 3 -10.17 15.82 23.93
N ILE A 4 -10.45 16.94 23.25
CA ILE A 4 -9.75 17.31 22.00
C ILE A 4 -8.30 17.64 22.30
N LEU A 5 -8.04 18.39 23.38
CA LEU A 5 -6.69 18.73 23.82
C LEU A 5 -5.86 17.49 24.19
N ALA A 6 -6.47 16.52 24.87
CA ALA A 6 -5.81 15.25 25.21
C ALA A 6 -5.50 14.42 23.96
N PHE A 7 -6.40 14.39 22.96
CA PHE A 7 -6.18 13.68 21.70
C PHE A 7 -5.08 14.34 20.86
N THR A 8 -5.05 15.68 20.82
CA THR A 8 -4.00 16.44 20.14
C THR A 8 -2.64 16.26 20.82
N ALA A 9 -2.60 16.28 22.16
CA ALA A 9 -1.38 16.04 22.92
C ALA A 9 -0.84 14.62 22.72
N LEU A 10 -1.71 13.60 22.69
CA LEU A 10 -1.35 12.22 22.40
C LEU A 10 -0.79 12.08 20.98
N LEU A 11 -1.41 12.75 20.00
CA LEU A 11 -0.95 12.76 18.62
C LEU A 11 0.44 13.40 18.49
N VAL A 12 0.69 14.53 19.16
CA VAL A 12 1.99 15.22 19.16
C VAL A 12 3.07 14.36 19.83
N ILE A 13 2.76 13.67 20.92
CA ILE A 13 3.71 12.79 21.62
C ILE A 13 4.08 11.58 20.75
N THR A 14 3.13 11.00 20.03
CA THR A 14 3.40 9.88 19.11
C THR A 14 4.23 10.32 17.90
N PHE A 15 4.04 11.53 17.38
CA PHE A 15 4.89 12.07 16.31
C PHE A 15 6.32 12.42 16.76
N SER A 16 6.52 12.88 17.99
CA SER A 16 7.86 13.27 18.47
C SER A 16 8.78 12.08 18.76
N SER A 17 8.25 10.86 18.96
CA SER A 17 9.09 9.66 19.12
C SER A 17 9.64 9.12 17.78
N LEU A 18 9.10 9.54 16.63
CA LEU A 18 9.58 9.15 15.30
C LEU A 18 10.84 9.93 14.85
N THR A 19 11.25 10.98 15.55
CA THR A 19 12.31 11.87 15.09
C THR A 19 13.75 11.42 15.44
N LYS A 20 13.93 10.31 16.15
CA LYS A 20 15.25 9.81 16.56
C LYS A 20 15.82 8.67 15.71
N ALA A 21 15.06 8.08 14.79
CA ALA A 21 15.57 7.11 13.85
C ALA A 21 16.04 7.85 12.58
N GLN A 22 17.25 7.59 12.11
CA GLN A 22 17.66 7.95 10.73
C GLN A 22 16.79 7.15 9.76
N LEU A 23 15.60 7.66 9.45
CA LEU A 23 14.70 7.04 8.50
C LEU A 23 15.26 7.25 7.09
N THR A 24 15.77 6.19 6.50
CA THR A 24 16.12 6.20 5.08
C THR A 24 14.84 6.06 4.26
N MET A 25 14.58 7.06 3.41
CA MET A 25 13.38 7.08 2.56
C MET A 25 13.73 6.66 1.13
N HIS A 26 13.13 5.58 0.66
CA HIS A 26 13.24 5.12 -0.73
C HIS A 26 11.94 5.41 -1.49
N LYS A 27 12.10 5.89 -2.74
CA LYS A 27 10.98 6.15 -3.66
C LYS A 27 10.89 5.02 -4.67
N MET A 28 9.69 4.49 -4.87
CA MET A 28 9.41 3.43 -5.84
C MET A 28 8.21 3.82 -6.70
N VAL A 29 8.20 3.34 -7.92
CA VAL A 29 7.01 3.31 -8.78
C VAL A 29 6.48 1.89 -8.76
N HIS A 30 5.18 1.72 -8.84
CA HIS A 30 4.58 0.40 -8.91
C HIS A 30 3.50 0.33 -9.97
N ALA A 31 3.35 -0.87 -10.52
CA ALA A 31 2.25 -1.26 -11.37
C ALA A 31 1.70 -2.60 -10.89
N GLY A 32 0.42 -2.81 -11.03
CA GLY A 32 -0.19 -4.02 -10.49
C GLY A 32 -1.58 -4.33 -11.03
N TYR A 33 -2.11 -5.40 -10.48
CA TYR A 33 -3.46 -5.88 -10.69
C TYR A 33 -4.17 -5.99 -9.35
N VAL A 34 -5.38 -5.46 -9.28
CA VAL A 34 -6.25 -5.51 -8.10
C VAL A 34 -7.57 -6.15 -8.49
N TYR A 35 -7.93 -7.21 -7.80
CA TYR A 35 -9.26 -7.80 -7.85
C TYR A 35 -10.05 -7.37 -6.61
N GLN A 36 -11.11 -6.62 -6.80
CA GLN A 36 -12.05 -6.22 -5.75
C GLN A 36 -13.48 -6.36 -6.28
N ASN A 37 -14.00 -7.60 -6.26
CA ASN A 37 -15.27 -7.96 -6.91
C ASN A 37 -15.33 -7.61 -8.41
N GLN A 38 -14.28 -6.97 -8.94
CA GLN A 38 -14.00 -6.72 -10.35
C GLN A 38 -12.49 -6.43 -10.53
N SER A 39 -12.03 -6.46 -11.76
CA SER A 39 -10.63 -6.33 -12.13
C SER A 39 -10.23 -4.89 -12.35
N PHE A 40 -9.07 -4.49 -11.78
CA PHE A 40 -8.46 -3.19 -11.98
C PHE A 40 -6.98 -3.35 -12.32
N GLY A 41 -6.48 -2.56 -13.27
CA GLY A 41 -5.06 -2.25 -13.36
C GLY A 41 -4.71 -1.15 -12.34
N GLU A 42 -3.53 -1.21 -11.80
CA GLU A 42 -3.02 -0.24 -10.83
C GLU A 42 -1.71 0.36 -11.31
N ILE A 43 -1.56 1.68 -11.15
CA ILE A 43 -0.28 2.38 -11.32
C ILE A 43 -0.15 3.46 -10.25
N GLY A 44 1.06 3.61 -9.68
CA GLY A 44 1.26 4.60 -8.63
C GLY A 44 2.70 4.71 -8.15
N GLY A 45 2.85 5.44 -7.03
CA GLY A 45 4.11 5.63 -6.33
C GLY A 45 4.03 5.15 -4.89
N ARG A 46 5.18 4.75 -4.35
CA ARG A 46 5.35 4.30 -2.95
C ARG A 46 6.56 4.95 -2.31
N LEU A 47 6.44 5.23 -1.04
CA LEU A 47 7.52 5.66 -0.16
C LEU A 47 7.78 4.56 0.85
N LEU A 48 9.02 4.11 0.94
CA LEU A 48 9.48 3.17 1.94
C LEU A 48 10.27 3.92 3.00
N PHE A 49 9.97 3.65 4.24
CA PHE A 49 10.64 4.19 5.41
C PHE A 49 11.31 3.05 6.16
N LEU A 50 12.63 2.97 6.03
CA LEU A 50 13.44 1.97 6.70
C LEU A 50 13.94 2.55 8.04
N SER A 51 13.49 1.96 9.14
CA SER A 51 14.00 2.23 10.47
C SER A 51 15.14 1.27 10.84
N ASN A 52 14.99 0.02 10.41
CA ASN A 52 15.97 -1.06 10.45
C ASN A 52 15.59 -2.07 9.37
N ASP A 53 16.46 -3.05 9.09
CA ASP A 53 16.20 -4.04 8.04
C ASP A 53 15.11 -5.06 8.41
N ASP A 54 14.69 -5.13 9.67
CA ASP A 54 13.69 -6.07 10.16
C ASP A 54 12.25 -5.58 9.93
N MET A 55 12.03 -4.25 9.92
CA MET A 55 10.70 -3.65 9.79
C MET A 55 10.72 -2.43 8.86
N ILE A 56 9.90 -2.48 7.84
CA ILE A 56 9.76 -1.42 6.84
C ILE A 56 8.32 -0.91 6.87
N TYR A 57 8.17 0.40 6.96
CA TYR A 57 6.88 1.06 6.76
C TYR A 57 6.78 1.55 5.34
N ARG A 58 5.61 1.36 4.73
CA ARG A 58 5.38 1.75 3.34
C ARG A 58 4.07 2.49 3.19
N LEU A 59 4.13 3.64 2.52
CA LEU A 59 2.96 4.43 2.13
C LEU A 59 2.90 4.52 0.61
N GLY A 60 1.72 4.33 0.04
CA GLY A 60 1.52 4.37 -1.40
C GLY A 60 0.28 5.16 -1.79
N ALA A 61 0.37 5.78 -2.96
CA ALA A 61 -0.76 6.39 -3.64
C ALA A 61 -0.79 5.93 -5.10
N SER A 62 -1.96 5.55 -5.59
CA SER A 62 -2.14 5.00 -6.93
C SER A 62 -3.49 5.33 -7.53
N ALA A 63 -3.62 5.08 -8.83
CA ALA A 63 -4.86 5.07 -9.55
C ALA A 63 -5.22 3.63 -9.92
N LEU A 64 -6.43 3.23 -9.61
CA LEU A 64 -7.04 1.99 -10.08
C LEU A 64 -7.85 2.29 -11.34
N MET A 65 -7.60 1.54 -12.41
CA MET A 65 -8.24 1.68 -13.71
C MET A 65 -8.93 0.37 -14.07
N GLY A 66 -10.20 0.42 -14.39
CA GLY A 66 -10.99 -0.76 -14.74
C GLY A 66 -12.10 -0.45 -15.72
N VAL A 67 -12.63 -1.52 -16.34
CA VAL A 67 -13.80 -1.43 -17.20
C VAL A 67 -14.91 -2.28 -16.61
N ASN A 68 -16.06 -1.69 -16.36
CA ASN A 68 -17.25 -2.39 -15.93
C ASN A 68 -18.45 -1.91 -16.74
N ASN A 69 -19.32 -2.84 -17.17
CA ASN A 69 -20.49 -2.53 -18.00
C ASN A 69 -20.15 -1.69 -19.26
N LYS A 70 -18.97 -1.92 -19.85
CA LYS A 70 -18.43 -1.16 -21.02
C LYS A 70 -18.08 0.30 -20.71
N GLU A 71 -18.11 0.72 -19.45
CA GLU A 71 -17.69 2.04 -19.01
C GLU A 71 -16.34 1.96 -18.32
N PHE A 72 -15.45 2.88 -18.71
CA PHE A 72 -14.13 3.02 -18.08
C PHE A 72 -14.25 3.80 -16.77
N ALA A 73 -13.60 3.33 -15.72
CA ALA A 73 -13.58 3.98 -14.43
C ALA A 73 -12.16 4.12 -13.91
N ILE A 74 -11.88 5.27 -13.30
CA ILE A 74 -10.65 5.53 -12.55
C ILE A 74 -11.02 5.82 -11.10
N MET A 75 -10.25 5.25 -10.17
CA MET A 75 -10.45 5.43 -8.74
C MET A 75 -9.11 5.64 -8.03
N PRO A 76 -8.97 6.73 -7.25
CA PRO A 76 -7.77 6.93 -6.44
C PRO A 76 -7.73 5.93 -5.28
N LYS A 77 -6.52 5.45 -4.99
CA LYS A 77 -6.22 4.54 -3.87
C LYS A 77 -5.04 5.08 -3.06
N VAL A 78 -5.17 5.02 -1.75
CA VAL A 78 -4.07 5.23 -0.79
C VAL A 78 -3.92 3.94 0.01
N GLN A 79 -2.68 3.54 0.29
CA GLN A 79 -2.39 2.35 1.09
C GLN A 79 -1.26 2.59 2.07
N GLY A 80 -1.33 1.88 3.20
CA GLY A 80 -0.27 1.82 4.19
C GLY A 80 0.03 0.36 4.54
N ASP A 81 1.30 -0.02 4.49
CA ASP A 81 1.76 -1.38 4.74
C ASP A 81 2.91 -1.39 5.74
N ILE A 82 2.99 -2.46 6.51
CA ILE A 82 4.13 -2.84 7.34
C ILE A 82 4.69 -4.13 6.77
N LEU A 83 5.99 -4.14 6.49
CA LEU A 83 6.71 -5.31 6.02
C LEU A 83 7.61 -5.79 7.17
N LEU A 84 7.46 -7.06 7.54
CA LEU A 84 8.25 -7.73 8.55
C LEU A 84 9.15 -8.75 7.85
N ASN A 85 10.46 -8.61 8.03
CA ASN A 85 11.43 -9.53 7.44
C ASN A 85 11.33 -10.91 8.11
N PHE A 86 11.33 -11.99 7.33
CA PHE A 86 11.42 -13.36 7.83
C PHE A 86 12.83 -13.72 8.28
N GLU A 87 13.84 -13.07 7.68
CA GLU A 87 15.25 -13.34 7.96
C GLU A 87 15.91 -12.07 8.53
N ARG A 88 16.67 -12.22 9.60
CA ARG A 88 17.38 -11.11 10.22
C ARG A 88 18.69 -10.82 9.49
N ASN A 89 19.04 -9.55 9.34
CA ASN A 89 20.29 -9.08 8.71
C ASN A 89 20.44 -9.45 7.23
N VAL A 90 19.35 -9.56 6.49
CA VAL A 90 19.35 -9.76 5.04
C VAL A 90 18.90 -8.48 4.35
N ASP A 91 19.61 -8.08 3.31
CA ASP A 91 19.34 -6.85 2.53
C ASP A 91 17.93 -6.89 1.90
N LEU A 92 17.31 -5.72 1.74
CA LEU A 92 15.98 -5.51 1.19
C LEU A 92 15.70 -6.30 -0.10
N TYR A 93 16.67 -6.42 -0.99
CA TYR A 93 16.52 -7.07 -2.29
C TYR A 93 16.75 -8.59 -2.28
N HIS A 94 17.10 -9.16 -1.13
CA HIS A 94 17.29 -10.61 -0.97
C HIS A 94 16.34 -11.22 0.05
N SER A 95 15.49 -10.40 0.66
CA SER A 95 14.62 -10.79 1.77
C SER A 95 13.19 -11.11 1.32
N TYR A 96 12.58 -11.99 2.09
CA TYR A 96 11.14 -12.26 2.04
C TYR A 96 10.46 -11.56 3.21
N TYR A 97 9.39 -10.84 2.94
CA TYR A 97 8.67 -10.10 3.96
C TYR A 97 7.24 -10.62 4.10
N PHE A 98 6.80 -10.75 5.35
CA PHE A 98 5.38 -10.76 5.64
C PHE A 98 4.85 -9.33 5.52
N LEU A 99 3.74 -9.16 4.84
CA LEU A 99 3.10 -7.88 4.61
C LEU A 99 1.77 -7.84 5.30
N ALA A 100 1.54 -6.80 6.11
CA ALA A 100 0.23 -6.46 6.67
C ALA A 100 -0.06 -4.99 6.40
N GLY A 101 -1.29 -4.68 6.03
CA GLY A 101 -1.65 -3.30 5.71
C GLY A 101 -3.11 -3.10 5.42
N ALA A 102 -3.42 -1.92 4.94
CA ALA A 102 -4.75 -1.57 4.47
C ALA A 102 -4.69 -0.64 3.27
N GLU A 103 -5.68 -0.74 2.42
CA GLU A 103 -5.90 0.20 1.32
C GLU A 103 -7.27 0.87 1.46
N VAL A 104 -7.31 2.12 1.05
CA VAL A 104 -8.50 2.96 1.10
C VAL A 104 -8.71 3.62 -0.24
N THR A 105 -9.92 3.56 -0.72
CA THR A 105 -10.37 4.22 -1.94
C THR A 105 -11.60 5.06 -1.65
N THR A 106 -12.13 5.75 -2.62
CA THR A 106 -13.42 6.46 -2.49
C THR A 106 -14.62 5.53 -2.35
N LYS A 107 -14.46 4.23 -2.64
CA LYS A 107 -15.56 3.25 -2.71
C LYS A 107 -15.46 2.10 -1.70
N TYR A 108 -14.25 1.78 -1.23
CA TYR A 108 -14.04 0.70 -0.27
C TYR A 108 -12.81 0.94 0.59
N VAL A 109 -12.74 0.25 1.73
CA VAL A 109 -11.55 0.06 2.55
C VAL A 109 -11.28 -1.44 2.66
N ALA A 110 -10.01 -1.85 2.51
CA ALA A 110 -9.64 -3.25 2.59
C ALA A 110 -8.38 -3.46 3.44
N PRO A 111 -8.50 -4.02 4.65
CA PRO A 111 -7.38 -4.62 5.33
C PRO A 111 -6.89 -5.83 4.54
N LYS A 112 -5.57 -6.02 4.49
CA LYS A 112 -4.91 -7.05 3.71
C LYS A 112 -3.66 -7.58 4.39
N ILE A 113 -3.34 -8.83 4.10
CA ILE A 113 -2.10 -9.48 4.49
C ILE A 113 -1.50 -10.18 3.27
N GLY A 114 -0.22 -10.49 3.32
CA GLY A 114 0.44 -11.18 2.21
C GLY A 114 1.94 -11.31 2.37
N ALA A 115 2.61 -11.44 1.26
CA ALA A 115 4.06 -11.55 1.19
C ALA A 115 4.63 -10.58 0.15
N SER A 116 5.83 -10.09 0.43
CA SER A 116 6.64 -9.34 -0.51
C SER A 116 7.92 -10.13 -0.78
N LEU A 117 8.18 -10.41 -2.04
CA LEU A 117 9.35 -11.15 -2.51
C LEU A 117 10.36 -10.14 -3.02
N PHE A 118 11.56 -10.14 -2.42
CA PHE A 118 12.67 -9.26 -2.79
C PHE A 118 12.34 -7.76 -2.75
N GLY A 119 11.30 -7.36 -2.00
CA GLY A 119 10.81 -5.99 -2.04
C GLY A 119 10.22 -5.53 -3.40
N ILE A 120 10.22 -6.42 -4.40
CA ILE A 120 9.82 -6.14 -5.79
C ILE A 120 8.42 -6.66 -6.09
N ILE A 121 8.08 -7.87 -5.68
CA ILE A 121 6.81 -8.52 -5.99
C ILE A 121 5.97 -8.63 -4.71
N ASP A 122 4.79 -8.04 -4.72
CA ASP A 122 3.84 -8.19 -3.62
C ASP A 122 2.64 -9.03 -4.06
N LEU A 123 2.27 -9.97 -3.20
CA LEU A 123 1.06 -10.75 -3.28
C LEU A 123 0.27 -10.55 -2.00
N THR A 124 -0.92 -9.97 -2.08
CA THR A 124 -1.75 -9.73 -0.90
C THR A 124 -3.18 -10.20 -1.11
N ALA A 125 -3.77 -10.65 -0.03
CA ALA A 125 -5.18 -11.02 0.07
C ALA A 125 -5.82 -10.30 1.25
N GLY A 126 -7.07 -9.90 1.09
CA GLY A 126 -7.82 -9.19 2.10
C GLY A 126 -9.32 -9.22 1.88
N TYR A 127 -10.02 -8.37 2.59
CA TYR A 127 -11.45 -8.24 2.45
C TYR A 127 -11.84 -6.76 2.32
N GLY A 128 -12.52 -6.41 1.23
CA GLY A 128 -13.03 -5.07 0.99
C GLY A 128 -14.38 -4.84 1.66
N PHE A 129 -14.43 -3.81 2.47
CA PHE A 129 -15.67 -3.27 3.05
C PHE A 129 -16.11 -2.09 2.19
N SER A 130 -17.30 -2.19 1.62
CA SER A 130 -17.87 -1.13 0.78
C SER A 130 -18.17 0.12 1.60
N LEU A 131 -17.72 1.26 1.14
CA LEU A 131 -18.08 2.59 1.66
C LEU A 131 -19.26 3.20 0.90
N ASP A 132 -19.48 2.74 -0.33
CA ASP A 132 -20.57 3.20 -1.18
C ASP A 132 -21.25 2.00 -1.86
N LYS A 133 -22.50 1.72 -1.50
CA LYS A 133 -23.29 0.62 -2.06
C LYS A 133 -23.53 0.72 -3.56
N LYS A 134 -23.48 1.93 -4.13
CA LYS A 134 -23.55 2.14 -5.59
C LYS A 134 -22.29 1.67 -6.30
N GLY A 135 -21.17 1.58 -5.58
CA GLY A 135 -19.89 1.09 -6.10
C GLY A 135 -19.38 1.87 -7.31
N ILE A 136 -18.90 1.14 -8.30
CA ILE A 136 -18.50 1.67 -9.61
C ILE A 136 -19.42 1.09 -10.68
N ASN A 137 -20.05 1.97 -11.47
CA ASN A 137 -20.95 1.60 -12.57
C ASN A 137 -22.02 0.59 -12.11
N GLY A 138 -22.60 0.82 -10.92
CA GLY A 138 -23.65 0.00 -10.35
C GLY A 138 -23.19 -1.30 -9.68
N LYS A 139 -21.87 -1.57 -9.61
CA LYS A 139 -21.34 -2.77 -8.96
C LYS A 139 -20.67 -2.40 -7.62
N GLU A 140 -21.20 -2.95 -6.53
CA GLU A 140 -20.64 -2.76 -5.19
C GLU A 140 -19.26 -3.43 -5.07
N LEU A 141 -18.31 -2.70 -4.51
CA LEU A 141 -16.95 -3.18 -4.28
C LEU A 141 -16.80 -3.74 -2.87
N LYS A 142 -17.32 -4.95 -2.65
CA LYS A 142 -17.29 -5.66 -1.38
C LYS A 142 -16.81 -7.10 -1.58
N GLY A 143 -16.14 -7.67 -0.59
CA GLY A 143 -15.74 -9.08 -0.60
C GLY A 143 -14.26 -9.25 -0.79
N LEU A 144 -13.87 -10.36 -1.43
CA LEU A 144 -12.47 -10.74 -1.63
C LEU A 144 -11.69 -9.63 -2.33
N ASN A 145 -10.55 -9.27 -1.73
CA ASN A 145 -9.56 -8.34 -2.26
C ASN A 145 -8.27 -9.10 -2.51
N LEU A 146 -7.79 -9.13 -3.75
CA LEU A 146 -6.52 -9.74 -4.14
C LEU A 146 -5.69 -8.71 -4.89
N ASN A 147 -4.43 -8.57 -4.51
CA ASN A 147 -3.50 -7.67 -5.19
C ASN A 147 -2.23 -8.42 -5.61
N PHE A 148 -1.82 -8.19 -6.84
CA PHE A 148 -0.50 -8.51 -7.37
C PHE A 148 0.17 -7.21 -7.78
N THR A 149 1.35 -6.89 -7.23
CA THR A 149 2.01 -5.62 -7.50
C THR A 149 3.49 -5.82 -7.77
N LEU A 150 4.00 -5.16 -8.80
CA LEU A 150 5.43 -5.03 -9.11
C LEU A 150 5.90 -3.65 -8.67
N ASN A 151 6.93 -3.62 -7.83
CA ASN A 151 7.56 -2.40 -7.33
C ASN A 151 8.90 -2.21 -8.02
N LEU A 152 9.11 -1.07 -8.64
CA LEU A 152 10.35 -0.72 -9.31
C LEU A 152 11.03 0.44 -8.54
N PRO A 153 12.20 0.19 -7.93
CA PRO A 153 12.99 1.26 -7.34
C PRO A 153 13.36 2.30 -8.40
N ARG A 154 13.29 3.57 -8.04
CA ARG A 154 13.62 4.67 -8.97
C ARG A 154 15.03 4.55 -9.57
N VAL A 155 15.96 3.98 -8.81
CA VAL A 155 17.34 3.74 -9.28
C VAL A 155 17.34 2.80 -10.46
N MET A 156 16.63 1.66 -10.39
CA MET A 156 16.52 0.71 -11.51
C MET A 156 15.82 1.34 -12.73
N LEU A 157 14.84 2.20 -12.53
CA LEU A 157 14.18 2.88 -13.65
C LEU A 157 15.15 3.80 -14.41
N ASN A 158 16.00 4.53 -13.71
CA ASN A 158 17.00 5.41 -14.32
C ASN A 158 18.05 4.63 -15.12
N ASP A 159 18.39 3.41 -14.70
CA ASP A 159 19.36 2.56 -15.41
C ASP A 159 18.75 1.88 -16.64
N LEU A 160 17.45 1.60 -16.61
CA LEU A 160 16.71 1.04 -17.76
C LEU A 160 16.41 2.06 -18.87
N LEU A 161 16.40 3.35 -18.54
CA LEU A 161 16.08 4.45 -19.47
C LEU A 161 17.33 5.15 -20.05
N LYS A 162 18.55 4.69 -19.71
CA LYS A 162 19.82 5.11 -20.30
C LYS A 162 20.23 4.18 -21.43
#